data_88a46f63a0647d5a342e009ee0303b6e
#
_entry.id   88a46f63a0647d5a342e009ee0303b6e
#
_cell.length_a   1.000
_cell.length_b   1.000
_cell.length_c   1.000
_cell.angle_alpha   90.00
_cell.angle_beta   90.00
_cell.angle_gamma   90.00
#
_symmetry.space_group_name_H-M   'P 1'
#
loop_
_entity.id
_entity.type
_entity.pdbx_description
1 polymer ?
#
loop_
_entity_poly.entity_id
_entity_poly.type
_entity_poly.pdbx_seq_one_letter_code
_entity_poly.pdbx_strand_id
1 'polypeptide(L)'
;DTHIQHCIVHMIRNSTKFVSYKDLKAVCKDLKQVYSAINAEQGHEALEEFGKKWNNKYPMIQASWERNWNDLTEFFNYPNDIRKAIYTTNAIESLNFSLRKVTRNKSSFPDDDSIYKVMYLAIKNASTRWTMAIKDWGLAVNQFAILFDGRVPTF
;
A
#
# COMPACT_ATOMS: atom_id res chain seq x y z
N ASP A 1 4.88 17.17 12.98
CA ASP A 1 5.04 15.78 13.42
C ASP A 1 4.82 14.86 12.24
N THR A 2 5.62 13.78 12.16
CA THR A 2 5.50 12.77 11.11
C THR A 2 4.70 11.60 11.63
N HIS A 3 3.62 11.23 10.94
CA HIS A 3 2.85 10.04 11.21
C HIS A 3 3.38 8.88 10.37
N ILE A 4 3.58 7.73 11.01
CA ILE A 4 4.04 6.51 10.32
C ILE A 4 2.80 5.68 9.97
N GLN A 5 2.68 5.32 8.69
CA GLN A 5 1.64 4.43 8.20
C GLN A 5 2.28 3.19 7.57
N HIS A 6 2.04 2.03 8.14
CA HIS A 6 2.45 0.77 7.54
C HIS A 6 1.58 0.46 6.30
N CYS A 7 2.23 -0.02 5.24
CA CYS A 7 1.54 -0.32 4.00
C CYS A 7 0.66 -1.57 4.13
N ILE A 8 -0.66 -1.38 3.98
CA ILE A 8 -1.66 -2.45 4.04
C ILE A 8 -1.39 -3.55 3.00
N VAL A 9 -0.98 -3.18 1.78
CA VAL A 9 -0.68 -4.15 0.71
C VAL A 9 0.47 -5.07 1.11
N HIS A 10 1.54 -4.50 1.70
CA HIS A 10 2.65 -5.31 2.20
C HIS A 10 2.24 -6.17 3.39
N MET A 11 1.40 -5.67 4.28
CA MET A 11 0.89 -6.44 5.40
C MET A 11 0.07 -7.65 4.94
N ILE A 12 -0.81 -7.47 3.94
CA ILE A 12 -1.57 -8.56 3.34
C ILE A 12 -0.63 -9.57 2.66
N ARG A 13 0.35 -9.11 1.88
CA ARG A 13 1.33 -10.00 1.23
C ARG A 13 2.10 -10.83 2.24
N ASN A 14 2.55 -10.22 3.33
CA ASN A 14 3.25 -10.93 4.41
C ASN A 14 2.33 -11.93 5.11
N SER A 15 1.09 -11.55 5.38
CA SER A 15 0.08 -12.42 6.00
C SER A 15 -0.22 -13.65 5.15
N THR A 16 -0.22 -13.50 3.84
CA THR A 16 -0.61 -14.58 2.91
C THR A 16 0.56 -15.43 2.41
N LYS A 17 1.80 -15.07 2.74
CA LYS A 17 3.01 -15.72 2.23
C LYS A 17 3.06 -17.24 2.51
N PHE A 18 2.52 -17.66 3.64
CA PHE A 18 2.52 -19.07 4.08
C PHE A 18 1.11 -19.67 4.10
N VAL A 19 0.12 -18.99 3.55
CA VAL A 19 -1.25 -19.50 3.46
C VAL A 19 -1.36 -20.47 2.29
N SER A 20 -2.02 -21.63 2.52
CA SER A 20 -2.24 -22.62 1.47
C SER A 20 -3.10 -22.02 0.34
N TYR A 21 -2.83 -22.43 -0.90
CA TYR A 21 -3.55 -21.92 -2.07
C TYR A 21 -5.09 -22.03 -1.95
N LYS A 22 -5.57 -23.14 -1.37
CA LYS A 22 -7.02 -23.36 -1.17
C LYS A 22 -7.66 -22.37 -0.20
N ASP A 23 -6.91 -21.90 0.80
CA ASP A 23 -7.42 -20.97 1.82
C ASP A 23 -7.18 -19.50 1.45
N LEU A 24 -6.27 -19.22 0.50
CA LEU A 24 -5.78 -17.89 0.16
C LEU A 24 -6.92 -16.90 -0.13
N LYS A 25 -7.87 -17.30 -0.98
CA LYS A 25 -9.00 -16.43 -1.34
C LYS A 25 -9.89 -16.09 -0.15
N ALA A 26 -10.13 -17.07 0.72
CA ALA A 26 -10.95 -16.88 1.92
C ALA A 26 -10.23 -16.03 2.97
N VAL A 27 -8.96 -16.29 3.22
CA VAL A 27 -8.11 -15.46 4.11
C VAL A 27 -8.05 -14.01 3.63
N CYS A 28 -7.79 -13.77 2.35
CA CYS A 28 -7.79 -12.41 1.78
C CYS A 28 -9.16 -11.71 1.90
N LYS A 29 -10.25 -12.45 1.72
CA LYS A 29 -11.61 -11.92 1.88
C LYS A 29 -11.87 -11.48 3.32
N ASP A 30 -11.48 -12.30 4.29
CA ASP A 30 -11.69 -12.00 5.70
C ASP A 30 -10.76 -10.86 6.18
N LEU A 31 -9.48 -10.83 5.76
CA LEU A 31 -8.59 -9.69 6.02
C LEU A 31 -9.12 -8.38 5.41
N LYS A 32 -9.84 -8.45 4.28
CA LYS A 32 -10.45 -7.26 3.69
C LYS A 32 -11.44 -6.59 4.64
N GLN A 33 -12.18 -7.35 5.44
CA GLN A 33 -13.13 -6.78 6.42
C GLN A 33 -12.38 -5.91 7.45
N VAL A 34 -11.17 -6.30 7.84
CA VAL A 34 -10.35 -5.58 8.81
C VAL A 34 -10.01 -4.17 8.30
N TYR A 35 -9.39 -4.06 7.11
CA TYR A 35 -8.91 -2.76 6.63
C TYR A 35 -9.96 -1.96 5.85
N SER A 36 -11.10 -2.53 5.49
CA SER A 36 -12.23 -1.81 4.89
C SER A 36 -13.30 -1.39 5.90
N ALA A 37 -13.08 -1.62 7.18
CA ALA A 37 -13.96 -1.18 8.25
C ALA A 37 -14.12 0.36 8.28
N ILE A 38 -15.17 0.84 8.92
CA ILE A 38 -15.47 2.28 9.01
C ILE A 38 -14.42 3.00 9.87
N ASN A 39 -13.98 2.37 10.96
CA ASN A 39 -13.01 2.90 11.91
C ASN A 39 -12.08 1.78 12.43
N ALA A 40 -11.09 2.17 13.25
CA ALA A 40 -10.13 1.23 13.82
C ALA A 40 -10.78 0.23 14.79
N GLU A 41 -11.81 0.62 15.53
CA GLU A 41 -12.52 -0.23 16.49
C GLU A 41 -13.21 -1.39 15.77
N GLN A 42 -14.03 -1.10 14.77
CA GLN A 42 -14.67 -2.13 13.94
C GLN A 42 -13.64 -2.98 13.14
N GLY A 43 -12.52 -2.37 12.74
CA GLY A 43 -11.41 -3.09 12.16
C GLY A 43 -10.81 -4.10 13.12
N HIS A 44 -10.68 -3.76 14.39
CA HIS A 44 -10.18 -4.65 15.43
C HIS A 44 -11.15 -5.79 15.72
N GLU A 45 -12.45 -5.51 15.82
CA GLU A 45 -13.49 -6.55 15.94
C GLU A 45 -13.42 -7.55 14.78
N ALA A 46 -13.28 -7.04 13.55
CA ALA A 46 -13.10 -7.90 12.38
C ALA A 46 -11.81 -8.74 12.44
N LEU A 47 -10.74 -8.23 13.04
CA LEU A 47 -9.50 -8.96 13.27
C LEU A 47 -9.66 -10.07 14.30
N GLU A 48 -10.45 -9.83 15.37
CA GLU A 48 -10.78 -10.88 16.34
C GLU A 48 -11.61 -12.00 15.72
N GLU A 49 -12.62 -11.66 14.92
CA GLU A 49 -13.40 -12.67 14.17
C GLU A 49 -12.52 -13.44 13.17
N PHE A 50 -11.56 -12.76 12.51
CA PHE A 50 -10.55 -13.42 11.72
C PHE A 50 -9.75 -14.44 12.56
N GLY A 51 -9.32 -14.06 13.75
CA GLY A 51 -8.58 -14.94 14.65
C GLY A 51 -9.36 -16.16 15.08
N LYS A 52 -10.64 -16.01 15.48
CA LYS A 52 -11.52 -17.12 15.83
C LYS A 52 -11.60 -18.17 14.71
N LYS A 53 -11.58 -17.72 13.46
CA LYS A 53 -11.70 -18.58 12.29
C LYS A 53 -10.36 -19.21 11.87
N TRP A 54 -9.26 -18.48 11.95
CA TRP A 54 -8.02 -18.85 11.29
C TRP A 54 -6.84 -19.19 12.20
N ASN A 55 -6.89 -18.86 13.51
CA ASN A 55 -5.75 -19.06 14.42
C ASN A 55 -5.34 -20.53 14.56
N ASN A 56 -6.26 -21.47 14.42
CA ASN A 56 -5.91 -22.91 14.42
C ASN A 56 -4.98 -23.30 13.28
N LYS A 57 -5.01 -22.56 12.17
CA LYS A 57 -4.16 -22.82 10.99
C LYS A 57 -3.05 -21.80 10.80
N TYR A 58 -3.35 -20.52 11.06
CA TYR A 58 -2.49 -19.39 10.72
C TYR A 58 -2.39 -18.37 11.88
N PRO A 59 -1.97 -18.80 13.08
CA PRO A 59 -2.00 -17.94 14.29
C PRO A 59 -1.11 -16.70 14.15
N MET A 60 -0.07 -16.78 13.32
CA MET A 60 0.87 -15.67 13.13
C MET A 60 0.25 -14.47 12.42
N ILE A 61 -0.87 -14.64 11.70
CA ILE A 61 -1.48 -13.54 10.94
C ILE A 61 -2.08 -12.53 11.92
N GLN A 62 -3.01 -12.94 12.78
CA GLN A 62 -3.62 -12.05 13.77
C GLN A 62 -2.54 -11.40 14.66
N ALA A 63 -1.63 -12.20 15.23
CA ALA A 63 -0.57 -11.70 16.09
C ALA A 63 0.31 -10.63 15.40
N SER A 64 0.56 -10.79 14.09
CA SER A 64 1.32 -9.81 13.30
C SER A 64 0.53 -8.51 13.10
N TRP A 65 -0.79 -8.60 12.85
CA TRP A 65 -1.65 -7.42 12.72
C TRP A 65 -1.80 -6.67 14.03
N GLU A 66 -2.00 -7.36 15.14
CA GLU A 66 -2.09 -6.76 16.48
C GLU A 66 -0.81 -6.01 16.86
N ARG A 67 0.35 -6.61 16.64
CA ARG A 67 1.66 -5.99 16.93
C ARG A 67 1.88 -4.68 16.16
N ASN A 68 1.36 -4.58 14.95
CA ASN A 68 1.51 -3.40 14.10
C ASN A 68 0.24 -2.55 14.04
N TRP A 69 -0.72 -2.78 14.93
CA TRP A 69 -2.06 -2.22 14.85
C TRP A 69 -2.07 -0.69 14.74
N ASN A 70 -1.35 -0.02 15.63
CA ASN A 70 -1.31 1.43 15.66
C ASN A 70 -0.81 2.02 14.33
N ASP A 71 0.32 1.51 13.81
CA ASP A 71 0.90 1.99 12.57
C ASP A 71 0.09 1.57 11.34
N LEU A 72 -0.67 0.48 11.42
CA LEU A 72 -1.56 0.03 10.35
C LEU A 72 -2.84 0.86 10.28
N THR A 73 -3.33 1.37 11.40
CA THR A 73 -4.67 1.97 11.51
C THR A 73 -4.69 3.48 11.41
N GLU A 74 -3.52 4.13 11.29
CA GLU A 74 -3.43 5.58 11.06
C GLU A 74 -4.29 6.06 9.87
N PHE A 75 -4.45 5.24 8.82
CA PHE A 75 -5.27 5.60 7.66
C PHE A 75 -6.76 5.74 7.99
N PHE A 76 -7.25 5.18 9.12
CA PHE A 76 -8.65 5.37 9.53
C PHE A 76 -8.95 6.82 9.94
N ASN A 77 -7.94 7.61 10.24
CA ASN A 77 -8.06 9.05 10.51
C ASN A 77 -8.39 9.87 9.24
N TYR A 78 -8.31 9.26 8.05
CA TYR A 78 -8.58 9.94 6.79
C TYR A 78 -9.94 9.55 6.20
N PRO A 79 -10.56 10.45 5.41
CA PRO A 79 -11.76 10.15 4.63
C PRO A 79 -11.56 8.96 3.68
N ASN A 80 -12.66 8.28 3.36
CA ASN A 80 -12.62 7.04 2.58
C ASN A 80 -11.93 7.17 1.21
N ASP A 81 -12.03 8.33 0.56
CA ASP A 81 -11.39 8.56 -0.75
C ASP A 81 -9.86 8.61 -0.63
N ILE A 82 -9.35 9.22 0.45
CA ILE A 82 -7.91 9.17 0.79
C ILE A 82 -7.48 7.75 1.16
N ARG A 83 -8.27 7.05 1.98
CA ARG A 83 -7.97 5.65 2.35
C ARG A 83 -7.83 4.77 1.13
N LYS A 84 -8.73 4.87 0.16
CA LYS A 84 -8.64 4.14 -1.12
C LYS A 84 -7.33 4.43 -1.84
N ALA A 85 -6.92 5.68 -1.92
CA ALA A 85 -5.63 6.05 -2.52
C ALA A 85 -4.45 5.41 -1.78
N ILE A 86 -4.45 5.40 -0.44
CA ILE A 86 -3.38 4.82 0.38
C ILE A 86 -3.20 3.32 0.11
N TYR A 87 -4.27 2.53 0.08
CA TYR A 87 -4.15 1.08 -0.05
C TYR A 87 -4.35 0.53 -1.48
N THR A 88 -4.62 1.38 -2.46
CA THR A 88 -4.71 0.96 -3.87
C THR A 88 -3.54 1.45 -4.72
N THR A 89 -2.80 2.46 -4.26
CA THR A 89 -1.77 3.11 -5.07
C THR A 89 -0.43 2.39 -4.97
N ASN A 90 -0.14 1.57 -5.97
CA ASN A 90 1.15 0.89 -6.14
C ASN A 90 2.06 1.59 -7.17
N ALA A 91 1.85 2.88 -7.43
CA ALA A 91 2.54 3.61 -8.47
C ALA A 91 4.06 3.68 -8.22
N ILE A 92 4.48 4.01 -7.00
CA ILE A 92 5.90 4.09 -6.63
C ILE A 92 6.56 2.72 -6.67
N GLU A 93 5.91 1.67 -6.21
CA GLU A 93 6.45 0.31 -6.28
C GLU A 93 6.59 -0.17 -7.72
N SER A 94 5.62 0.12 -8.59
CA SER A 94 5.68 -0.19 -10.01
C SER A 94 6.83 0.56 -10.71
N LEU A 95 7.02 1.84 -10.38
CA LEU A 95 8.15 2.62 -10.87
C LEU A 95 9.48 2.02 -10.38
N ASN A 96 9.61 1.79 -9.07
CA ASN A 96 10.80 1.19 -8.48
C ASN A 96 11.12 -0.18 -9.09
N PHE A 97 10.11 -1.00 -9.37
CA PHE A 97 10.31 -2.26 -10.07
C PHE A 97 10.90 -2.04 -11.47
N SER A 98 10.38 -1.07 -12.22
CA SER A 98 10.87 -0.73 -13.56
C SER A 98 12.31 -0.22 -13.52
N LEU A 99 12.66 0.60 -12.53
CA LEU A 99 14.02 1.09 -12.32
C LEU A 99 14.98 -0.05 -11.95
N ARG A 100 14.60 -0.90 -11.01
CA ARG A 100 15.41 -2.07 -10.61
C ARG A 100 15.64 -3.03 -11.79
N LYS A 101 14.69 -3.18 -12.69
CA LYS A 101 14.83 -4.04 -13.87
C LYS A 101 16.00 -3.62 -14.76
N VAL A 102 16.27 -2.33 -14.89
CA VAL A 102 17.35 -1.80 -15.72
C VAL A 102 18.68 -1.65 -14.98
N THR A 103 18.65 -1.57 -13.65
CA THR A 103 19.87 -1.41 -12.84
C THR A 103 20.39 -2.74 -12.28
N ARG A 104 19.53 -3.73 -12.03
CA ARG A 104 19.88 -5.00 -11.36
C ARG A 104 21.01 -5.78 -12.04
N ASN A 105 21.11 -5.73 -13.37
CA ASN A 105 22.09 -6.49 -14.13
C ASN A 105 23.39 -5.70 -14.40
N LYS A 106 23.52 -4.51 -13.79
CA LYS A 106 24.72 -3.68 -13.89
C LYS A 106 25.46 -3.73 -12.58
N SER A 107 26.67 -4.25 -12.59
CA SER A 107 27.54 -4.36 -11.41
C SER A 107 28.08 -2.99 -10.97
N SER A 108 28.31 -2.08 -11.93
CA SER A 108 28.78 -0.72 -11.68
C SER A 108 28.38 0.21 -12.83
N PHE A 109 28.46 1.50 -12.58
CA PHE A 109 28.35 2.54 -13.60
C PHE A 109 29.67 3.28 -13.71
N PRO A 110 30.11 3.66 -14.91
CA PRO A 110 31.40 4.34 -15.09
C PRO A 110 31.42 5.75 -14.48
N ASP A 111 30.26 6.44 -14.47
CA ASP A 111 30.08 7.80 -13.96
C ASP A 111 28.62 8.06 -13.61
N ASP A 112 28.37 9.21 -12.94
CA ASP A 112 27.03 9.62 -12.54
C ASP A 112 26.12 9.93 -13.74
N ASP A 113 26.67 10.48 -14.82
CA ASP A 113 25.91 10.76 -16.04
C ASP A 113 25.33 9.50 -16.66
N SER A 114 26.06 8.40 -16.60
CA SER A 114 25.58 7.08 -17.04
C SER A 114 24.40 6.59 -16.20
N ILE A 115 24.42 6.84 -14.89
CA ILE A 115 23.29 6.55 -13.99
C ILE A 115 22.09 7.41 -14.39
N TYR A 116 22.27 8.72 -14.52
CA TYR A 116 21.19 9.65 -14.88
C TYR A 116 20.57 9.29 -16.24
N LYS A 117 21.35 8.97 -17.25
CA LYS A 117 20.84 8.54 -18.57
C LYS A 117 20.00 7.28 -18.48
N VAL A 118 20.46 6.26 -17.76
CA VAL A 118 19.73 5.00 -17.59
C VAL A 118 18.43 5.21 -16.83
N MET A 119 18.47 5.99 -15.74
CA MET A 119 17.28 6.31 -14.95
C MET A 119 16.28 7.13 -15.75
N TYR A 120 16.73 8.16 -16.47
CA TYR A 120 15.87 8.98 -17.33
C TYR A 120 15.15 8.13 -18.38
N LEU A 121 15.88 7.27 -19.10
CA LEU A 121 15.29 6.40 -20.14
C LEU A 121 14.31 5.40 -19.53
N ALA A 122 14.62 4.86 -18.34
CA ALA A 122 13.72 3.94 -17.65
C ALA A 122 12.42 4.64 -17.20
N ILE A 123 12.51 5.87 -16.67
CA ILE A 123 11.35 6.67 -16.28
C ILE A 123 10.54 7.05 -17.52
N LYS A 124 11.19 7.53 -18.59
CA LYS A 124 10.54 7.87 -19.86
C LYS A 124 9.77 6.67 -20.43
N ASN A 125 10.38 5.47 -20.42
CA ASN A 125 9.69 4.25 -20.85
C ASN A 125 8.54 3.83 -19.91
N ALA A 126 8.71 3.99 -18.60
CA ALA A 126 7.63 3.71 -17.64
C ALA A 126 6.46 4.68 -17.82
N SER A 127 6.73 5.96 -18.06
CA SER A 127 5.71 7.02 -18.22
C SER A 127 4.82 6.82 -19.45
N THR A 128 5.25 6.11 -20.48
CA THR A 128 4.39 5.78 -21.63
C THR A 128 3.17 4.94 -21.24
N ARG A 129 3.22 4.27 -20.10
CA ARG A 129 2.12 3.46 -19.57
C ARG A 129 1.20 4.23 -18.62
N TRP A 130 1.54 5.47 -18.26
CA TRP A 130 0.73 6.32 -17.40
C TRP A 130 -0.32 7.06 -18.22
N THR A 131 -1.19 6.31 -18.87
CA THR A 131 -2.21 6.85 -19.80
C THR A 131 -3.55 7.12 -19.14
N MET A 132 -3.76 6.62 -17.92
CA MET A 132 -5.01 6.79 -17.18
C MET A 132 -4.73 7.46 -15.83
N ALA A 133 -5.59 8.42 -15.47
CA ALA A 133 -5.60 8.97 -14.13
C ALA A 133 -5.96 7.88 -13.10
N ILE A 134 -5.45 8.02 -11.88
CA ILE A 134 -5.87 7.19 -10.75
C ILE A 134 -7.37 7.43 -10.55
N LYS A 135 -8.15 6.34 -10.48
CA LYS A 135 -9.58 6.41 -10.25
C LYS A 135 -9.86 7.22 -8.97
N ASP A 136 -10.85 8.11 -9.04
CA ASP A 136 -11.30 8.97 -7.93
C ASP A 136 -10.18 9.88 -7.34
N TRP A 137 -9.07 10.09 -8.07
CA TRP A 137 -7.94 10.92 -7.61
C TRP A 137 -8.36 12.36 -7.33
N GLY A 138 -9.24 12.94 -8.14
CA GLY A 138 -9.76 14.31 -7.94
C GLY A 138 -10.46 14.46 -6.58
N LEU A 139 -11.24 13.45 -6.16
CA LEU A 139 -11.90 13.45 -4.84
C LEU A 139 -10.85 13.40 -3.70
N ALA A 140 -9.84 12.55 -3.85
CA ALA A 140 -8.76 12.45 -2.87
C ALA A 140 -7.96 13.78 -2.76
N VAL A 141 -7.64 14.42 -3.89
CA VAL A 141 -6.94 15.73 -3.91
C VAL A 141 -7.75 16.82 -3.22
N ASN A 142 -9.06 16.88 -3.46
CA ASN A 142 -9.93 17.84 -2.77
C ASN A 142 -9.93 17.63 -1.25
N GLN A 143 -9.98 16.38 -0.80
CA GLN A 143 -9.87 16.06 0.62
C GLN A 143 -8.49 16.41 1.20
N PHE A 144 -7.41 16.16 0.45
CA PHE A 144 -6.07 16.59 0.84
C PHE A 144 -5.96 18.11 0.94
N ALA A 145 -6.56 18.86 0.02
CA ALA A 145 -6.56 20.33 0.07
C ALA A 145 -7.27 20.86 1.34
N ILE A 146 -8.36 20.20 1.76
CA ILE A 146 -9.07 20.55 3.00
C ILE A 146 -8.22 20.22 4.25
N LEU A 147 -7.62 19.00 4.28
CA LEU A 147 -6.87 18.54 5.45
C LEU A 147 -5.51 19.20 5.61
N PHE A 148 -4.89 19.61 4.50
CA PHE A 148 -3.54 20.18 4.45
C PHE A 148 -3.57 21.54 3.76
N ASP A 149 -4.41 22.44 4.29
CA ASP A 149 -4.61 23.79 3.75
C ASP A 149 -3.28 24.49 3.44
N GLY A 150 -3.21 25.10 2.25
CA GLY A 150 -2.02 25.78 1.75
C GLY A 150 -0.85 24.86 1.35
N ARG A 151 -0.96 23.53 1.48
CA ARG A 151 0.12 22.57 1.14
C ARG A 151 -0.13 21.79 -0.14
N VAL A 152 -1.37 21.73 -0.60
CA VAL A 152 -1.78 21.01 -1.81
C VAL A 152 -2.04 22.04 -2.91
N PRO A 153 -1.37 21.95 -4.10
CA PRO A 153 -1.66 22.85 -5.20
C PRO A 153 -3.11 22.67 -5.66
N THR A 154 -3.84 23.76 -5.71
CA THR A 154 -5.16 23.80 -6.36
C THR A 154 -4.93 23.99 -7.86
N PHE A 155 -5.43 23.05 -8.68
CA PHE A 155 -5.39 23.10 -10.13
C PHE A 155 -6.69 23.66 -10.68
#